data_99158f198a8fd64da287bd909efc8f94
#
_entry.id   99158f198a8fd64da287bd909efc8f94
#
_cell.length_a   1.000
_cell.length_b   1.000
_cell.length_c   1.000
_cell.angle_alpha   90.00
_cell.angle_beta   90.00
_cell.angle_gamma   90.00
#
_symmetry.space_group_name_H-M   'P 1'
#
loop_
_entity.id
_entity.type
_entity.pdbx_description
1 polymer ?
#
loop_
_entity_poly.entity_id
_entity_poly.type
_entity_poly.pdbx_seq_one_letter_code
_entity_poly.pdbx_strand_id
1 'polypeptide(L)'
;MILEAKGISFGYKKGINIIDNFQLAMQSHERLGVIAPSGFGKTTLCQILAGYIKPRTGQVLLDGADLHKMKGYCPVQMIWQHPEKSVNPRLRMQDIVAEGDEIQERILDGLGIERDWFKRFPGELSGGELQRFCIARALGKQTKFLIADEISTMLDLITQSQIWNFLLQEIAVRNIGLIVVTHSAPLLERIATRQVLLERQDNF
;
A
#
# COMPACT_ATOMS: atom_id res chain seq x y z
N MET A 1 -12.19 12.65 -0.72
CA MET A 1 -11.18 12.71 0.36
C MET A 1 -9.85 13.09 -0.25
N ILE A 2 -9.00 13.77 0.52
CA ILE A 2 -7.66 14.21 0.08
C ILE A 2 -6.63 13.66 1.04
N LEU A 3 -5.60 12.99 0.51
CA LEU A 3 -4.39 12.60 1.22
C LEU A 3 -3.29 13.59 0.89
N GLU A 4 -2.68 14.19 1.91
CA GLU A 4 -1.63 15.19 1.76
C GLU A 4 -0.38 14.81 2.55
N ALA A 5 0.78 15.02 1.94
CA ALA A 5 2.07 15.04 2.60
C ALA A 5 2.61 16.47 2.55
N LYS A 6 2.85 17.10 3.70
CA LYS A 6 3.31 18.50 3.79
C LYS A 6 4.71 18.58 4.38
N GLY A 7 5.71 18.83 3.54
CA GLY A 7 7.10 19.07 3.95
C GLY A 7 7.73 17.90 4.70
N ILE A 8 7.45 16.66 4.25
CA ILE A 8 7.94 15.46 4.91
C ILE A 8 9.44 15.32 4.70
N SER A 9 10.19 15.24 5.82
CA SER A 9 11.59 14.81 5.78
C SER A 9 11.81 13.64 6.75
N PHE A 10 12.58 12.65 6.31
CA PHE A 10 12.88 11.46 7.09
C PHE A 10 14.23 10.83 6.71
N GLY A 11 14.88 10.23 7.70
CA GLY A 11 16.07 9.40 7.53
C GLY A 11 16.29 8.53 8.75
N TYR A 12 16.84 7.34 8.56
CA TYR A 12 17.12 6.40 9.66
C TYR A 12 18.30 6.82 10.53
N LYS A 13 19.29 7.54 9.93
CA LYS A 13 20.46 8.06 10.65
C LYS A 13 20.32 9.56 10.88
N LYS A 14 20.78 10.04 12.03
CA LYS A 14 20.79 11.49 12.35
C LYS A 14 21.64 12.24 11.31
N GLY A 15 21.09 13.32 10.78
CA GLY A 15 21.77 14.18 9.79
C GLY A 15 21.72 13.70 8.32
N ILE A 16 21.19 12.51 8.04
CA ILE A 16 21.02 12.00 6.68
C ILE A 16 19.53 11.81 6.40
N ASN A 17 19.00 12.60 5.46
CA ASN A 17 17.64 12.43 4.98
C ASN A 17 17.61 11.50 3.76
N ILE A 18 16.68 10.54 3.76
CA ILE A 18 16.35 9.69 2.61
C ILE A 18 15.21 10.34 1.83
N ILE A 19 14.30 11.00 2.54
CA ILE A 19 13.22 11.82 2.00
C ILE A 19 13.44 13.20 2.56
N ASP A 20 13.42 14.22 1.70
CA ASP A 20 13.65 15.59 2.11
C ASP A 20 12.60 16.53 1.49
N ASN A 21 11.91 17.27 2.35
CA ASN A 21 10.87 18.25 2.03
C ASN A 21 9.83 17.75 0.98
N PHE A 22 9.48 16.46 1.05
CA PHE A 22 8.53 15.86 0.10
C PHE A 22 7.13 16.43 0.30
N GLN A 23 6.50 16.78 -0.81
CA GLN A 23 5.14 17.30 -0.84
C GLN A 23 4.29 16.52 -1.83
N LEU A 24 3.08 16.19 -1.42
CA LEU A 24 2.09 15.50 -2.24
C LEU A 24 0.69 15.91 -1.80
N ALA A 25 -0.20 16.07 -2.76
CA ALA A 25 -1.64 16.07 -2.53
C ALA A 25 -2.29 15.18 -3.60
N MET A 26 -3.18 14.28 -3.18
CA MET A 26 -3.95 13.45 -4.10
C MET A 26 -5.39 13.24 -3.61
N GLN A 27 -6.30 13.11 -4.55
CA GLN A 27 -7.70 12.83 -4.29
C GLN A 27 -8.00 11.32 -4.34
N SER A 28 -9.08 10.90 -3.68
CA SER A 28 -9.45 9.47 -3.59
C SER A 28 -9.81 8.80 -4.93
N HIS A 29 -9.98 9.55 -6.02
CA HIS A 29 -10.18 8.97 -7.35
C HIS A 29 -8.91 8.90 -8.20
N GLU A 30 -7.79 9.44 -7.71
CA GLU A 30 -6.53 9.46 -8.44
C GLU A 30 -5.75 8.14 -8.28
N ARG A 31 -4.98 7.81 -9.31
CA ARG A 31 -4.02 6.71 -9.28
C ARG A 31 -2.62 7.27 -9.54
N LEU A 32 -1.83 7.33 -8.49
CA LEU A 32 -0.50 7.93 -8.50
C LEU A 32 0.57 6.87 -8.67
N GLY A 33 1.38 6.96 -9.71
CA GLY A 33 2.61 6.18 -9.86
C GLY A 33 3.80 6.90 -9.21
N VAL A 34 4.53 6.22 -8.34
CA VAL A 34 5.78 6.74 -7.76
C VAL A 34 6.96 6.08 -8.43
N ILE A 35 7.77 6.89 -9.09
CA ILE A 35 8.97 6.44 -9.80
C ILE A 35 10.19 6.89 -9.00
N ALA A 36 11.12 5.98 -8.76
CA ALA A 36 12.44 6.31 -8.23
C ALA A 36 13.41 5.16 -8.46
N PRO A 37 14.72 5.41 -8.53
CA PRO A 37 15.75 4.38 -8.51
C PRO A 37 15.68 3.51 -7.26
N SER A 38 16.28 2.32 -7.30
CA SER A 38 16.42 1.46 -6.11
C SER A 38 17.19 2.18 -5.00
N GLY A 39 16.75 2.01 -3.74
CA GLY A 39 17.40 2.64 -2.59
C GLY A 39 17.01 4.11 -2.33
N PHE A 40 16.15 4.71 -3.15
CA PHE A 40 15.68 6.10 -2.99
C PHE A 40 14.55 6.28 -1.97
N GLY A 41 14.28 5.28 -1.15
CA GLY A 41 13.32 5.42 -0.05
C GLY A 41 11.85 5.24 -0.43
N LYS A 42 11.53 4.60 -1.57
CA LYS A 42 10.14 4.34 -2.00
C LYS A 42 9.31 3.67 -0.90
N THR A 43 9.77 2.52 -0.41
CA THR A 43 9.10 1.80 0.70
C THR A 43 8.99 2.66 1.96
N THR A 44 10.03 3.44 2.27
CA THR A 44 9.98 4.37 3.42
C THR A 44 8.92 5.45 3.24
N LEU A 45 8.81 6.02 2.03
CA LEU A 45 7.74 6.97 1.71
C LEU A 45 6.36 6.31 1.85
N CYS A 46 6.18 5.10 1.31
CA CYS A 46 4.93 4.35 1.46
C CYS A 46 4.56 4.14 2.93
N GLN A 47 5.52 3.74 3.75
CA GLN A 47 5.32 3.55 5.19
C GLN A 47 4.96 4.84 5.92
N ILE A 48 5.55 5.97 5.55
CA ILE A 48 5.21 7.28 6.11
C ILE A 48 3.79 7.68 5.69
N LEU A 49 3.45 7.56 4.41
CA LEU A 49 2.12 7.89 3.89
C LEU A 49 1.01 6.99 4.47
N ALA A 50 1.32 5.74 4.80
CA ALA A 50 0.40 4.80 5.46
C ALA A 50 0.37 4.95 7.00
N GLY A 51 1.18 5.86 7.57
CA GLY A 51 1.21 6.10 9.02
C GLY A 51 2.01 5.09 9.84
N TYR A 52 2.74 4.14 9.22
CA TYR A 52 3.61 3.20 9.94
C TYR A 52 4.87 3.87 10.52
N ILE A 53 5.37 4.90 9.83
CA ILE A 53 6.55 5.65 10.26
C ILE A 53 6.18 7.13 10.38
N LYS A 54 6.47 7.72 11.54
CA LYS A 54 6.31 9.15 11.74
C LYS A 54 7.49 9.90 11.09
N PRO A 55 7.24 10.90 10.23
CA PRO A 55 8.31 11.73 9.65
C PRO A 55 9.02 12.54 10.74
N ARG A 56 10.28 12.93 10.50
CA ARG A 56 11.03 13.83 11.41
C ARG A 56 10.48 15.24 11.39
N THR A 57 10.15 15.72 10.19
CA THR A 57 9.49 17.00 9.96
C THR A 57 8.34 16.83 9.00
N GLY A 58 7.42 17.79 9.00
CA GLY A 58 6.22 17.72 8.22
C GLY A 58 5.15 16.79 8.80
N GLN A 59 4.11 16.53 8.03
CA GLN A 59 2.96 15.71 8.47
C GLN A 59 2.22 15.11 7.30
N VAL A 60 1.57 13.98 7.55
CA VAL A 60 0.61 13.36 6.64
C VAL A 60 -0.80 13.65 7.12
N LEU A 61 -1.62 14.22 6.25
CA LEU A 61 -2.98 14.61 6.56
C LEU A 61 -3.97 13.83 5.70
N LEU A 62 -5.09 13.46 6.29
CA LEU A 62 -6.27 12.94 5.59
C LEU A 62 -7.43 13.90 5.83
N ASP A 63 -7.91 14.58 4.78
CA ASP A 63 -8.90 15.67 4.86
C ASP A 63 -8.56 16.72 5.93
N GLY A 64 -7.28 17.09 6.02
CA GLY A 64 -6.76 18.07 6.98
C GLY A 64 -6.48 17.53 8.39
N ALA A 65 -6.89 16.30 8.72
CA ALA A 65 -6.58 15.67 10.00
C ALA A 65 -5.25 14.92 9.95
N ASP A 66 -4.41 15.07 10.97
CA ASP A 66 -3.11 14.39 11.09
C ASP A 66 -3.32 12.88 11.22
N LEU A 67 -2.81 12.11 10.25
CA LEU A 67 -2.98 10.66 10.18
C LEU A 67 -2.44 9.94 11.43
N HIS A 68 -1.34 10.43 11.99
CA HIS A 68 -0.74 9.85 13.21
C HIS A 68 -1.52 10.11 14.50
N LYS A 69 -2.51 10.99 14.47
CA LYS A 69 -3.40 11.28 15.60
C LYS A 69 -4.75 10.57 15.49
N MET A 70 -5.02 9.94 14.35
CA MET A 70 -6.25 9.17 14.15
C MET A 70 -6.25 7.93 15.06
N LYS A 71 -7.42 7.62 15.62
CA LYS A 71 -7.63 6.41 16.43
C LYS A 71 -8.47 5.41 15.66
N GLY A 72 -8.25 4.12 15.93
CA GLY A 72 -8.97 3.04 15.29
C GLY A 72 -8.38 2.64 13.94
N TYR A 73 -9.22 2.19 13.02
CA TYR A 73 -8.79 1.75 11.69
C TYR A 73 -8.22 2.91 10.86
N CYS A 74 -7.04 2.73 10.32
CA CYS A 74 -6.43 3.73 9.42
C CYS A 74 -7.05 3.61 8.02
N PRO A 75 -7.66 4.67 7.47
CA PRO A 75 -8.25 4.61 6.12
C PRO A 75 -7.22 4.56 4.98
N VAL A 76 -5.94 4.74 5.29
CA VAL A 76 -4.82 4.59 4.35
C VAL A 76 -4.15 3.24 4.62
N GLN A 77 -4.35 2.29 3.74
CA GLN A 77 -3.81 0.93 3.86
C GLN A 77 -2.65 0.70 2.92
N MET A 78 -1.71 -0.16 3.33
CA MET A 78 -0.54 -0.52 2.53
C MET A 78 -0.49 -2.02 2.29
N ILE A 79 -0.26 -2.39 1.03
CA ILE A 79 0.08 -3.75 0.63
C ILE A 79 1.59 -3.79 0.42
N TRP A 80 2.26 -4.68 1.16
CA TRP A 80 3.70 -4.79 1.19
C TRP A 80 4.23 -5.67 0.07
N GLN A 81 5.44 -5.38 -0.41
CA GLN A 81 6.17 -6.21 -1.37
C GLN A 81 6.38 -7.65 -0.85
N HIS A 82 6.63 -7.78 0.46
CA HIS A 82 6.88 -9.02 1.16
C HIS A 82 5.70 -9.34 2.10
N PRO A 83 4.70 -10.13 1.66
CA PRO A 83 3.52 -10.41 2.46
C PRO A 83 3.83 -11.09 3.79
N GLU A 84 4.86 -11.94 3.84
CA GLU A 84 5.29 -12.64 5.04
C GLU A 84 5.78 -11.71 6.17
N LYS A 85 6.19 -10.49 5.83
CA LYS A 85 6.61 -9.45 6.79
C LYS A 85 5.44 -8.63 7.33
N SER A 86 4.26 -8.77 6.73
CA SER A 86 3.07 -7.98 7.09
C SER A 86 2.06 -8.75 7.94
N VAL A 87 2.33 -10.01 8.24
CA VAL A 87 1.43 -10.91 8.98
C VAL A 87 2.15 -11.55 10.17
N ASN A 88 1.38 -11.91 11.20
CA ASN A 88 1.92 -12.69 12.31
C ASN A 88 1.97 -14.19 11.93
N PRO A 89 3.18 -14.81 11.82
CA PRO A 89 3.30 -16.18 11.36
C PRO A 89 2.74 -17.23 12.34
N ARG A 90 2.37 -16.82 13.54
CA ARG A 90 1.83 -17.69 14.60
C ARG A 90 0.31 -17.74 14.62
N LEU A 91 -0.35 -16.90 13.82
CA LEU A 91 -1.80 -16.86 13.71
C LEU A 91 -2.27 -17.56 12.43
N ARG A 92 -3.48 -18.11 12.45
CA ARG A 92 -4.12 -18.64 11.25
C ARG A 92 -4.64 -17.50 10.39
N MET A 93 -4.82 -17.76 9.09
CA MET A 93 -5.25 -16.72 8.16
C MET A 93 -6.61 -16.10 8.54
N GLN A 94 -7.53 -16.86 9.10
CA GLN A 94 -8.79 -16.34 9.62
C GLN A 94 -8.60 -15.27 10.71
N ASP A 95 -7.64 -15.49 11.62
CA ASP A 95 -7.35 -14.57 12.71
C ASP A 95 -6.61 -13.32 12.21
N ILE A 96 -5.68 -13.50 11.25
CA ILE A 96 -4.96 -12.41 10.59
C ILE A 96 -5.92 -11.48 9.84
N VAL A 97 -6.90 -12.05 9.14
CA VAL A 97 -7.92 -11.26 8.42
C VAL A 97 -8.82 -10.51 9.41
N ALA A 98 -9.14 -11.13 10.55
CA ALA A 98 -9.96 -10.51 11.59
C ALA A 98 -9.26 -9.36 12.35
N GLU A 99 -7.93 -9.22 12.25
CA GLU A 99 -7.20 -8.07 12.80
C GLU A 99 -7.52 -6.75 12.08
N GLY A 100 -8.00 -6.83 10.85
CA GLY A 100 -8.32 -5.67 10.01
C GLY A 100 -9.76 -5.18 10.18
N ASP A 101 -10.23 -4.51 9.16
CA ASP A 101 -11.63 -4.13 9.01
C ASP A 101 -12.42 -5.26 8.35
N GLU A 102 -13.76 -5.18 8.39
CA GLU A 102 -14.63 -6.16 7.74
C GLU A 102 -14.33 -6.28 6.24
N ILE A 103 -14.04 -7.49 5.79
CA ILE A 103 -13.80 -7.82 4.38
C ILE A 103 -15.10 -8.38 3.79
N GLN A 104 -15.51 -7.80 2.67
CA GLN A 104 -16.68 -8.27 1.93
C GLN A 104 -16.36 -9.57 1.19
N GLU A 105 -17.32 -10.52 1.22
CA GLU A 105 -17.21 -11.83 0.58
C GLU A 105 -16.78 -11.74 -0.88
N ARG A 106 -17.35 -10.81 -1.65
CA ARG A 106 -16.99 -10.59 -3.06
C ARG A 106 -15.52 -10.23 -3.30
N ILE A 107 -14.82 -9.68 -2.27
CA ILE A 107 -13.39 -9.40 -2.36
C ILE A 107 -12.59 -10.69 -2.26
N LEU A 108 -13.00 -11.60 -1.38
CA LEU A 108 -12.38 -12.91 -1.23
C LEU A 108 -12.55 -13.73 -2.51
N ASP A 109 -13.76 -13.75 -3.05
CA ASP A 109 -14.09 -14.46 -4.30
C ASP A 109 -13.35 -13.86 -5.49
N GLY A 110 -13.34 -12.53 -5.62
CA GLY A 110 -12.64 -11.82 -6.71
C GLY A 110 -11.12 -11.97 -6.69
N LEU A 111 -10.54 -12.19 -5.50
CA LEU A 111 -9.13 -12.54 -5.34
C LEU A 111 -8.87 -14.04 -5.45
N GLY A 112 -9.91 -14.88 -5.61
CA GLY A 112 -9.78 -16.34 -5.69
C GLY A 112 -9.21 -16.93 -4.40
N ILE A 113 -9.64 -16.45 -3.23
CA ILE A 113 -9.23 -16.97 -1.93
C ILE A 113 -10.11 -18.16 -1.57
N GLU A 114 -9.51 -19.34 -1.46
CA GLU A 114 -10.21 -20.57 -1.12
C GLU A 114 -10.51 -20.63 0.39
N ARG A 115 -11.68 -21.17 0.75
CA ARG A 115 -12.13 -21.25 2.14
C ARG A 115 -11.22 -22.09 3.03
N ASP A 116 -10.63 -23.14 2.50
CA ASP A 116 -9.71 -24.00 3.24
C ASP A 116 -8.41 -23.29 3.63
N TRP A 117 -8.02 -22.23 2.92
CA TRP A 117 -6.82 -21.47 3.26
C TRP A 117 -6.95 -20.70 4.57
N PHE A 118 -8.17 -20.33 4.99
CA PHE A 118 -8.41 -19.63 6.24
C PHE A 118 -7.91 -20.37 7.48
N LYS A 119 -7.88 -21.72 7.41
CA LYS A 119 -7.41 -22.58 8.51
C LYS A 119 -5.90 -22.75 8.53
N ARG A 120 -5.19 -22.35 7.48
CA ARG A 120 -3.73 -22.48 7.34
C ARG A 120 -2.99 -21.36 8.06
N PHE A 121 -1.74 -21.64 8.41
CA PHE A 121 -0.79 -20.63 8.84
C PHE A 121 -0.13 -19.96 7.61
N PRO A 122 0.41 -18.74 7.74
CA PRO A 122 1.10 -18.05 6.63
C PRO A 122 2.17 -18.89 5.93
N GLY A 123 2.95 -19.68 6.69
CA GLY A 123 4.00 -20.54 6.15
C GLY A 123 3.50 -21.78 5.39
N GLU A 124 2.19 -22.06 5.41
CA GLU A 124 1.55 -23.17 4.67
C GLU A 124 0.93 -22.70 3.35
N LEU A 125 1.06 -21.40 3.04
CA LEU A 125 0.59 -20.78 1.82
C LEU A 125 1.76 -20.46 0.88
N SER A 126 1.52 -20.53 -0.42
CA SER A 126 2.43 -19.96 -1.41
C SER A 126 2.49 -18.44 -1.25
N GLY A 127 3.56 -17.82 -1.76
CA GLY A 127 3.68 -16.36 -1.72
C GLY A 127 2.50 -15.64 -2.40
N GLY A 128 1.99 -16.21 -3.51
CA GLY A 128 0.83 -15.66 -4.21
C GLY A 128 -0.49 -15.79 -3.43
N GLU A 129 -0.72 -16.91 -2.78
CA GLU A 129 -1.88 -17.14 -1.90
C GLU A 129 -1.85 -16.17 -0.71
N LEU A 130 -0.71 -16.03 -0.06
CA LEU A 130 -0.53 -15.10 1.05
C LEU A 130 -0.71 -13.64 0.62
N GLN A 131 -0.21 -13.27 -0.57
CA GLN A 131 -0.39 -11.94 -1.13
C GLN A 131 -1.87 -11.59 -1.35
N ARG A 132 -2.68 -12.55 -1.83
CA ARG A 132 -4.13 -12.36 -2.00
C ARG A 132 -4.82 -12.02 -0.68
N PHE A 133 -4.46 -12.68 0.42
CA PHE A 133 -4.95 -12.33 1.75
C PHE A 133 -4.51 -10.95 2.22
N CYS A 134 -3.26 -10.56 1.97
CA CYS A 134 -2.76 -9.23 2.31
C CYS A 134 -3.50 -8.13 1.54
N ILE A 135 -3.81 -8.38 0.26
CA ILE A 135 -4.64 -7.47 -0.56
C ILE A 135 -6.07 -7.40 -0.01
N ALA A 136 -6.70 -8.56 0.28
CA ALA A 136 -8.04 -8.60 0.84
C ALA A 136 -8.14 -7.81 2.16
N ARG A 137 -7.17 -8.01 3.08
CA ARG A 137 -7.09 -7.28 4.35
C ARG A 137 -6.98 -5.77 4.16
N ALA A 138 -6.22 -5.32 3.16
CA ALA A 138 -6.07 -3.91 2.85
C ALA A 138 -7.32 -3.29 2.20
N LEU A 139 -8.24 -4.10 1.67
CA LEU A 139 -9.49 -3.67 1.05
C LEU A 139 -10.68 -3.66 2.01
N GLY A 140 -10.47 -3.53 3.32
CA GLY A 140 -11.53 -3.36 4.31
C GLY A 140 -12.51 -2.24 3.96
N LYS A 141 -13.73 -2.26 4.53
CA LYS A 141 -14.82 -1.31 4.20
C LYS A 141 -14.42 0.16 4.33
N GLN A 142 -13.62 0.49 5.33
CA GLN A 142 -13.22 1.86 5.64
C GLN A 142 -12.01 2.35 4.84
N THR A 143 -11.37 1.51 4.03
CA THR A 143 -10.23 1.91 3.19
C THR A 143 -10.62 2.99 2.19
N LYS A 144 -9.87 4.10 2.17
CA LYS A 144 -10.04 5.26 1.29
C LYS A 144 -8.84 5.50 0.39
N PHE A 145 -7.66 5.10 0.84
CA PHE A 145 -6.43 5.12 0.07
C PHE A 145 -5.71 3.79 0.20
N LEU A 146 -5.14 3.32 -0.88
CA LEU A 146 -4.38 2.09 -0.95
C LEU A 146 -2.98 2.38 -1.51
N ILE A 147 -1.96 1.90 -0.83
CA ILE A 147 -0.57 2.02 -1.25
C ILE A 147 -0.08 0.62 -1.63
N ALA A 148 0.31 0.43 -2.87
CA ALA A 148 0.80 -0.83 -3.42
C ALA A 148 2.31 -0.73 -3.66
N ASP A 149 3.12 -1.32 -2.78
CA ASP A 149 4.58 -1.33 -2.87
C ASP A 149 5.06 -2.64 -3.52
N GLU A 150 5.31 -2.60 -4.82
CA GLU A 150 5.83 -3.72 -5.63
C GLU A 150 5.06 -5.06 -5.47
N ILE A 151 3.75 -4.99 -5.33
CA ILE A 151 2.88 -6.09 -4.89
C ILE A 151 2.81 -7.29 -5.84
N SER A 152 3.33 -7.18 -7.04
CA SER A 152 3.19 -8.21 -8.08
C SER A 152 4.52 -8.84 -8.52
N THR A 153 5.65 -8.46 -7.92
CA THR A 153 6.99 -8.94 -8.32
C THR A 153 7.20 -10.44 -8.12
N MET A 154 6.43 -11.07 -7.21
CA MET A 154 6.53 -12.51 -6.90
C MET A 154 5.44 -13.35 -7.58
N LEU A 155 4.63 -12.74 -8.44
CA LEU A 155 3.50 -13.41 -9.09
C LEU A 155 3.83 -13.70 -10.54
N ASP A 156 3.30 -14.83 -11.06
CA ASP A 156 3.30 -15.08 -12.48
C ASP A 156 2.41 -14.05 -13.23
N LEU A 157 2.65 -13.87 -14.52
CA LEU A 157 1.99 -12.85 -15.34
C LEU A 157 0.46 -12.97 -15.38
N ILE A 158 -0.07 -14.18 -15.32
CA ILE A 158 -1.53 -14.42 -15.36
C ILE A 158 -2.14 -13.97 -14.03
N THR A 159 -1.61 -14.45 -12.92
CA THR A 159 -2.04 -14.07 -11.57
C THR A 159 -1.88 -12.57 -11.34
N GLN A 160 -0.76 -11.97 -11.79
CA GLN A 160 -0.55 -10.53 -11.74
C GLN A 160 -1.67 -9.77 -12.47
N SER A 161 -1.98 -10.18 -13.70
CA SER A 161 -3.03 -9.53 -14.50
C SER A 161 -4.40 -9.64 -13.84
N GLN A 162 -4.75 -10.79 -13.30
CA GLN A 162 -6.02 -11.03 -12.60
C GLN A 162 -6.14 -10.12 -11.37
N ILE A 163 -5.12 -10.08 -10.51
CA ILE A 163 -5.09 -9.27 -9.29
C ILE A 163 -5.20 -7.79 -9.63
N TRP A 164 -4.42 -7.28 -10.59
CA TRP A 164 -4.49 -5.88 -10.96
C TRP A 164 -5.84 -5.49 -11.58
N ASN A 165 -6.42 -6.33 -12.43
CA ASN A 165 -7.74 -6.06 -13.01
C ASN A 165 -8.82 -5.99 -11.91
N PHE A 166 -8.83 -6.96 -10.99
CA PHE A 166 -9.76 -6.95 -9.87
C PHE A 166 -9.55 -5.71 -8.99
N LEU A 167 -8.29 -5.42 -8.61
CA LEU A 167 -7.97 -4.28 -7.76
C LEU A 167 -8.41 -2.94 -8.39
N LEU A 168 -8.16 -2.76 -9.69
CA LEU A 168 -8.56 -1.55 -10.41
C LEU A 168 -10.08 -1.39 -10.47
N GLN A 169 -10.83 -2.48 -10.61
CA GLN A 169 -12.30 -2.45 -10.53
C GLN A 169 -12.78 -2.03 -9.15
N GLU A 170 -12.24 -2.64 -8.08
CA GLU A 170 -12.61 -2.32 -6.71
C GLU A 170 -12.33 -0.86 -6.33
N ILE A 171 -11.14 -0.34 -6.65
CA ILE A 171 -10.79 1.04 -6.35
C ILE A 171 -11.67 2.03 -7.14
N ALA A 172 -12.05 1.70 -8.37
CA ALA A 172 -12.95 2.54 -9.17
C ALA A 172 -14.37 2.58 -8.57
N VAL A 173 -14.94 1.40 -8.26
CA VAL A 173 -16.30 1.29 -7.69
C VAL A 173 -16.39 1.98 -6.32
N ARG A 174 -15.35 1.86 -5.49
CA ARG A 174 -15.33 2.37 -4.12
C ARG A 174 -14.73 3.76 -4.00
N ASN A 175 -14.27 4.35 -5.10
CA ASN A 175 -13.58 5.65 -5.13
C ASN A 175 -12.38 5.70 -4.18
N ILE A 176 -11.53 4.66 -4.22
CA ILE A 176 -10.30 4.54 -3.42
C ILE A 176 -9.15 5.15 -4.20
N GLY A 177 -8.38 6.06 -3.59
CA GLY A 177 -7.14 6.57 -4.15
C GLY A 177 -6.06 5.48 -4.13
N LEU A 178 -5.27 5.38 -5.20
CA LEU A 178 -4.22 4.35 -5.31
C LEU A 178 -2.85 5.00 -5.52
N ILE A 179 -1.90 4.63 -4.66
CA ILE A 179 -0.47 4.91 -4.87
C ILE A 179 0.20 3.61 -5.28
N VAL A 180 0.89 3.60 -6.42
CA VAL A 180 1.60 2.42 -6.94
C VAL A 180 3.09 2.71 -7.01
N VAL A 181 3.86 1.84 -6.39
CA VAL A 181 5.31 1.77 -6.53
C VAL A 181 5.65 0.50 -7.30
N THR A 182 6.31 0.62 -8.43
CA THR A 182 6.78 -0.51 -9.23
C THR A 182 7.93 -0.12 -10.13
N HIS A 183 8.77 -1.08 -10.49
CA HIS A 183 9.81 -0.92 -11.50
C HIS A 183 9.31 -1.15 -12.93
N SER A 184 8.07 -1.64 -13.09
CA SER A 184 7.48 -1.91 -14.41
C SER A 184 6.87 -0.63 -15.00
N ALA A 185 7.60 0.03 -15.92
CA ALA A 185 7.07 1.19 -16.63
C ALA A 185 5.77 0.87 -17.40
N PRO A 186 5.62 -0.27 -18.13
CA PRO A 186 4.36 -0.59 -18.78
C PRO A 186 3.18 -0.74 -17.81
N LEU A 187 3.42 -1.24 -16.60
CA LEU A 187 2.38 -1.33 -15.59
C LEU A 187 1.95 0.05 -15.10
N LEU A 188 2.91 0.95 -14.84
CA LEU A 188 2.61 2.32 -14.43
C LEU A 188 1.84 3.10 -15.50
N GLU A 189 2.24 3.00 -16.77
CA GLU A 189 1.52 3.63 -17.89
C GLU A 189 0.07 3.17 -17.99
N ARG A 190 -0.19 1.90 -17.71
CA ARG A 190 -1.54 1.32 -17.73
C ARG A 190 -2.40 1.73 -16.52
N ILE A 191 -1.80 1.88 -15.34
CA ILE A 191 -2.54 2.03 -14.08
C ILE A 191 -2.62 3.49 -13.64
N ALA A 192 -1.52 4.24 -13.71
CA ALA A 192 -1.42 5.56 -13.12
C ALA A 192 -2.11 6.63 -13.97
N THR A 193 -2.87 7.51 -13.33
CA THR A 193 -3.42 8.73 -13.95
C THR A 193 -2.44 9.90 -13.86
N ARG A 194 -1.50 9.83 -12.91
CA ARG A 194 -0.43 10.81 -12.68
C ARG A 194 0.80 10.10 -12.14
N GLN A 195 1.97 10.62 -12.47
CA GLN A 195 3.25 10.10 -11.97
C GLN A 195 4.02 11.18 -11.23
N VAL A 196 4.75 10.76 -10.20
CA VAL A 196 5.65 11.60 -9.40
C VAL A 196 7.00 10.93 -9.34
N LEU A 197 8.03 11.70 -9.65
CA LEU A 197 9.42 11.27 -9.49
C LEU A 197 9.89 11.59 -8.07
N LEU A 198 10.35 10.58 -7.34
CA LEU A 198 11.03 10.78 -6.07
C LEU A 198 12.53 10.99 -6.35
N GLU A 199 12.96 12.23 -6.26
CA GLU A 199 14.36 12.63 -6.44
C GLU A 199 15.06 12.76 -5.09
N ARG A 200 16.34 12.40 -5.05
CA ARG A 200 17.22 12.81 -3.96
C ARG A 200 17.61 14.26 -4.21
N GLN A 201 17.37 15.13 -3.27
CA GLN A 201 18.07 16.41 -3.28
C GLN A 201 19.51 16.10 -2.84
N ASP A 202 20.41 16.04 -3.80
CA ASP A 202 21.85 15.96 -3.52
C ASP A 202 22.23 17.27 -2.80
N ASN A 203 22.26 17.22 -1.49
CA ASN A 203 22.89 18.26 -0.69
C ASN A 203 24.41 18.07 -0.85
N PHE A 204 25.00 18.80 -1.80
CA PHE A 204 26.44 19.05 -1.87
C PHE A 204 26.89 19.91 -0.71
#